data_544b6c8a807f07b57f8305d5afb5e657
#
_entry.id   544b6c8a807f07b57f8305d5afb5e657
#
_cell.length_a   1.000
_cell.length_b   1.000
_cell.length_c   1.000
_cell.angle_alpha   90.00
_cell.angle_beta   90.00
_cell.angle_gamma   90.00
#
_symmetry.space_group_name_H-M   'P 1'
#
loop_
_entity.id
_entity.type
_entity.pdbx_description
1 polymer ?
#
loop_
_entity_poly.entity_id
_entity_poly.type
_entity_poly.pdbx_seq_one_letter_code
_entity_poly.pdbx_strand_id
1 'polypeptide(L)'
;NQIPGIPPAAQRSGRPLKSIRERLKSKEGRVRGNLMGKRVDYSARSVITPDPNISIDELGVPKKIAMNLTFPEIVTEFNIDRLTKSIQNGCKRYPGAKSYIEKATGITRSLIYIADTTTITLQLGDTVNRHLLDGDIVLFNRQPSLHKMSMMVHRVRVMPHNTFRLNMSVCNPYNADFDGDEMNMHVPQSIITAMEIKHLASVN
;
A
#
# COMPACT_ATOMS: atom_id res chain seq x y z
N ASN A 1 -1.85 38.04 -11.79
CA ASN A 1 -1.42 39.02 -12.75
C ASN A 1 -0.29 39.89 -12.12
N GLN A 2 0.95 39.64 -12.51
CA GLN A 2 2.05 40.51 -12.17
C GLN A 2 2.14 41.56 -13.28
N ILE A 3 1.84 42.80 -12.94
CA ILE A 3 2.12 43.93 -13.83
C ILE A 3 3.60 44.27 -13.64
N PRO A 4 4.41 44.39 -14.72
CA PRO A 4 5.81 44.72 -14.60
C PRO A 4 5.96 46.03 -13.81
N GLY A 5 6.82 46.04 -12.79
CA GLY A 5 7.08 47.21 -11.94
C GLY A 5 6.19 47.37 -10.70
N ILE A 6 5.19 46.52 -10.51
CA ILE A 6 4.36 46.53 -9.29
C ILE A 6 4.69 45.31 -8.45
N PRO A 7 5.00 45.42 -7.14
CA PRO A 7 5.24 44.27 -6.26
C PRO A 7 4.00 43.42 -6.17
N PRO A 8 4.14 42.09 -6.09
CA PRO A 8 3.00 41.16 -6.00
C PRO A 8 2.18 41.45 -4.74
N ALA A 9 0.86 41.43 -4.89
CA ALA A 9 -0.05 41.56 -3.76
C ALA A 9 0.24 40.48 -2.70
N ALA A 10 0.47 40.90 -1.47
CA ALA A 10 0.86 40.06 -0.37
C ALA A 10 -0.23 40.00 0.74
N GLN A 11 -0.26 38.92 1.47
CA GLN A 11 -1.04 38.80 2.70
C GLN A 11 -0.43 39.66 3.82
N ARG A 12 -1.16 39.92 4.90
CA ARG A 12 -0.65 40.62 6.10
C ARG A 12 0.64 39.99 6.64
N SER A 13 0.87 38.69 6.42
CA SER A 13 2.08 37.94 6.80
C SER A 13 3.26 38.11 5.84
N GLY A 14 3.19 38.97 4.83
CA GLY A 14 4.22 39.18 3.83
C GLY A 14 4.29 38.09 2.75
N ARG A 15 3.49 37.04 2.80
CA ARG A 15 3.44 35.99 1.77
C ARG A 15 2.67 36.47 0.54
N PRO A 16 3.19 36.25 -0.68
CA PRO A 16 2.48 36.62 -1.89
C PRO A 16 1.17 35.88 -2.03
N LEU A 17 0.13 36.54 -2.55
CA LEU A 17 -1.11 35.89 -2.90
C LEU A 17 -0.91 34.98 -4.11
N LYS A 18 -1.31 33.71 -3.98
CA LYS A 18 -1.24 32.74 -5.09
C LYS A 18 -2.32 33.05 -6.12
N SER A 19 -1.90 33.50 -7.31
CA SER A 19 -2.78 33.65 -8.46
C SER A 19 -3.26 32.27 -8.98
N ILE A 20 -4.30 32.27 -9.81
CA ILE A 20 -4.78 31.03 -10.48
C ILE A 20 -3.64 30.37 -11.27
N ARG A 21 -2.81 31.15 -11.98
CA ARG A 21 -1.65 30.66 -12.71
C ARG A 21 -0.68 29.91 -11.80
N GLU A 22 -0.36 30.45 -10.64
CA GLU A 22 0.56 29.82 -9.68
C GLU A 22 -0.03 28.56 -9.04
N ARG A 23 -1.36 28.54 -8.82
CA ARG A 23 -2.06 27.35 -8.33
C ARG A 23 -2.02 26.18 -9.33
N LEU A 24 -1.93 26.48 -10.62
CA LEU A 24 -1.89 25.46 -11.68
C LEU A 24 -0.46 25.09 -12.08
N LYS A 25 0.41 26.06 -12.33
CA LYS A 25 1.71 25.88 -12.99
C LYS A 25 2.86 25.53 -12.05
N SER A 26 2.76 25.85 -10.77
CA SER A 26 3.86 25.60 -9.82
C SER A 26 4.12 24.10 -9.61
N LYS A 27 5.33 23.76 -9.12
CA LYS A 27 5.70 22.37 -8.75
C LYS A 27 4.71 21.75 -7.77
N GLU A 28 4.14 22.57 -6.88
CA GLU A 28 3.10 22.19 -5.92
C GLU A 28 1.69 22.50 -6.44
N GLY A 29 1.57 22.93 -7.70
CA GLY A 29 0.30 23.25 -8.34
C GLY A 29 -0.51 22.00 -8.69
N ARG A 30 -1.75 22.22 -9.14
CA ARG A 30 -2.70 21.12 -9.43
C ARG A 30 -2.19 20.19 -10.53
N VAL A 31 -1.54 20.71 -11.58
CA VAL A 31 -1.07 19.87 -12.68
C VAL A 31 0.05 18.92 -12.20
N ARG A 32 1.15 19.48 -11.69
CA ARG A 32 2.32 18.68 -11.30
C ARG A 32 2.16 17.94 -9.96
N GLY A 33 1.43 18.52 -9.01
CA GLY A 33 1.32 18.01 -7.65
C GLY A 33 0.12 17.09 -7.39
N ASN A 34 -0.92 17.15 -8.23
CA ASN A 34 -2.15 16.36 -8.00
C ASN A 34 -2.65 15.57 -9.20
N LEU A 35 -2.28 15.94 -10.45
CA LEU A 35 -2.72 15.23 -11.66
C LEU A 35 -1.63 14.31 -12.20
N MET A 36 -0.44 14.82 -12.45
CA MET A 36 0.71 14.03 -12.95
C MET A 36 1.25 13.06 -11.91
N GLY A 37 1.13 13.40 -10.64
CA GLY A 37 1.49 12.55 -9.52
C GLY A 37 0.66 12.93 -8.30
N LYS A 38 0.31 11.96 -7.47
CA LYS A 38 -0.46 12.14 -6.24
C LYS A 38 -0.01 11.15 -5.16
N ARG A 39 -0.30 11.48 -3.91
CA ARG A 39 -0.12 10.55 -2.79
C ARG A 39 -1.19 9.48 -2.86
N VAL A 40 -0.80 8.25 -2.53
CA VAL A 40 -1.69 7.08 -2.58
C VAL A 40 -1.75 6.42 -1.22
N ASP A 41 -2.90 5.79 -0.92
CA ASP A 41 -3.10 4.96 0.25
C ASP A 41 -2.60 3.52 -0.01
N TYR A 42 -2.70 2.65 1.01
CA TYR A 42 -2.29 1.25 0.95
C TYR A 42 -0.83 1.06 0.53
N SER A 43 0.02 1.96 1.00
CA SER A 43 1.47 1.90 0.79
C SER A 43 2.20 1.86 2.13
N ALA A 44 3.39 1.26 2.11
CA ALA A 44 4.31 1.24 3.24
C ALA A 44 5.72 1.59 2.78
N ARG A 45 6.50 2.14 3.69
CA ARG A 45 7.91 2.46 3.47
C ARG A 45 8.73 1.96 4.65
N SER A 46 9.82 1.27 4.37
CA SER A 46 10.77 0.81 5.39
C SER A 46 12.15 0.62 4.79
N VAL A 47 13.13 0.50 5.66
CA VAL A 47 14.50 0.14 5.29
C VAL A 47 14.54 -1.29 4.76
N ILE A 48 15.40 -1.55 3.80
CA ILE A 48 15.65 -2.87 3.22
C ILE A 48 16.87 -3.52 3.84
N THR A 49 16.81 -4.83 3.97
CA THR A 49 17.95 -5.66 4.44
C THR A 49 18.01 -6.95 3.63
N PRO A 50 19.20 -7.52 3.42
CA PRO A 50 19.37 -8.73 2.63
C PRO A 50 18.86 -9.96 3.38
N ASP A 51 18.32 -10.92 2.64
CA ASP A 51 18.00 -12.25 3.13
C ASP A 51 18.19 -13.28 2.00
N PRO A 52 19.24 -14.10 2.07
CA PRO A 52 19.50 -15.11 1.04
C PRO A 52 18.53 -16.30 1.08
N ASN A 53 17.74 -16.45 2.16
CA ASN A 53 16.86 -17.60 2.36
C ASN A 53 15.46 -17.41 1.76
N ILE A 54 15.18 -16.25 1.15
CA ILE A 54 13.93 -16.00 0.44
C ILE A 54 14.13 -16.12 -1.07
N SER A 55 13.09 -16.49 -1.78
CA SER A 55 13.12 -16.59 -3.24
C SER A 55 13.27 -15.19 -3.89
N ILE A 56 13.71 -15.16 -5.15
CA ILE A 56 13.89 -13.91 -5.91
C ILE A 56 12.56 -13.16 -6.06
N ASP A 57 11.47 -13.89 -6.19
CA ASP A 57 10.11 -13.36 -6.35
C ASP A 57 9.40 -13.08 -5.00
N GLU A 58 10.02 -13.37 -3.87
CA GLU A 58 9.47 -13.10 -2.54
C GLU A 58 9.98 -11.78 -1.96
N LEU A 59 9.10 -11.13 -1.20
CA LEU A 59 9.40 -9.96 -0.38
C LEU A 59 9.09 -10.28 1.07
N GLY A 60 10.09 -10.24 1.95
CA GLY A 60 9.88 -10.32 3.38
C GLY A 60 9.24 -9.04 3.91
N VAL A 61 8.02 -9.17 4.43
CA VAL A 61 7.22 -8.04 4.94
C VAL A 61 7.13 -8.12 6.45
N PRO A 62 7.43 -7.04 7.17
CA PRO A 62 7.24 -6.97 8.63
C PRO A 62 5.80 -7.29 9.04
N LYS A 63 5.63 -8.13 10.04
CA LYS A 63 4.30 -8.48 10.58
C LYS A 63 3.48 -7.24 10.94
N LYS A 64 4.10 -6.18 11.49
CA LYS A 64 3.43 -4.92 11.83
C LYS A 64 2.84 -4.23 10.59
N ILE A 65 3.57 -4.24 9.48
CA ILE A 65 3.10 -3.69 8.20
C ILE A 65 1.98 -4.56 7.64
N ALA A 66 2.14 -5.88 7.66
CA ALA A 66 1.14 -6.83 7.18
C ALA A 66 -0.20 -6.73 7.94
N MET A 67 -0.17 -6.39 9.24
CA MET A 67 -1.36 -6.15 10.05
C MET A 67 -2.00 -4.78 9.81
N ASN A 68 -1.22 -3.80 9.38
CA ASN A 68 -1.73 -2.44 9.13
C ASN A 68 -2.32 -2.28 7.73
N LEU A 69 -1.67 -2.84 6.72
CA LEU A 69 -2.15 -2.85 5.35
C LEU A 69 -3.13 -4.01 5.15
N THR A 70 -4.17 -3.77 4.36
CA THR A 70 -5.24 -4.73 4.15
C THR A 70 -5.47 -4.98 2.68
N PHE A 71 -5.94 -6.18 2.39
CA PHE A 71 -6.42 -6.59 1.08
C PHE A 71 -7.92 -6.92 1.18
N PRO A 72 -8.78 -6.31 0.34
CA PRO A 72 -10.21 -6.60 0.33
C PRO A 72 -10.46 -7.94 -0.37
N GLU A 73 -11.13 -8.84 0.33
CA GLU A 73 -11.51 -10.14 -0.21
C GLU A 73 -13.01 -10.35 -0.07
N ILE A 74 -13.66 -10.72 -1.16
CA ILE A 74 -15.11 -10.99 -1.19
C ILE A 74 -15.37 -12.38 -0.63
N VAL A 75 -16.37 -12.49 0.25
CA VAL A 75 -16.79 -13.75 0.86
C VAL A 75 -17.49 -14.62 -0.18
N THR A 76 -16.96 -15.81 -0.38
CA THR A 76 -17.49 -16.88 -1.23
C THR A 76 -17.66 -18.16 -0.42
N GLU A 77 -18.36 -19.15 -0.95
CA GLU A 77 -18.53 -20.46 -0.30
C GLU A 77 -17.19 -21.15 0.03
N PHE A 78 -16.16 -20.91 -0.78
CA PHE A 78 -14.84 -21.53 -0.62
C PHE A 78 -13.97 -20.90 0.44
N ASN A 79 -14.17 -19.61 0.76
CA ASN A 79 -13.28 -18.86 1.66
C ASN A 79 -13.95 -18.40 2.96
N ILE A 80 -15.24 -18.66 3.14
CA ILE A 80 -16.03 -18.18 4.29
C ILE A 80 -15.43 -18.62 5.63
N ASP A 81 -15.03 -19.88 5.78
CA ASP A 81 -14.46 -20.42 7.02
C ASP A 81 -13.14 -19.74 7.39
N ARG A 82 -12.28 -19.51 6.38
CA ARG A 82 -11.01 -18.82 6.56
C ARG A 82 -11.21 -17.36 6.94
N LEU A 83 -12.12 -16.66 6.27
CA LEU A 83 -12.41 -15.26 6.54
C LEU A 83 -13.12 -15.08 7.89
N THR A 84 -13.99 -15.99 8.27
CA THR A 84 -14.63 -16.01 9.61
C THR A 84 -13.58 -16.13 10.71
N LYS A 85 -12.61 -17.05 10.59
CA LYS A 85 -11.47 -17.15 11.51
C LYS A 85 -10.65 -15.86 11.56
N SER A 86 -10.44 -15.20 10.41
CA SER A 86 -9.71 -13.93 10.35
C SER A 86 -10.45 -12.80 11.08
N ILE A 87 -11.79 -12.75 10.99
CA ILE A 87 -12.61 -11.80 11.76
C ILE A 87 -12.57 -12.10 13.25
N GLN A 88 -12.71 -13.39 13.63
CA GLN A 88 -12.63 -13.81 15.05
C GLN A 88 -11.28 -13.45 15.69
N ASN A 89 -10.17 -13.55 14.93
CA ASN A 89 -8.87 -13.07 15.39
C ASN A 89 -8.81 -11.55 15.57
N GLY A 90 -9.67 -10.82 14.89
CA GLY A 90 -9.75 -9.36 14.94
C GLY A 90 -8.52 -8.66 14.35
N CYS A 91 -8.35 -7.39 14.72
CA CYS A 91 -7.25 -6.57 14.19
C CYS A 91 -5.92 -6.74 14.95
N LYS A 92 -5.92 -7.31 16.15
CA LYS A 92 -4.74 -7.42 17.03
C LYS A 92 -3.95 -8.72 16.86
N ARG A 93 -4.58 -9.76 16.36
CA ARG A 93 -3.95 -11.06 16.13
C ARG A 93 -3.73 -11.30 14.65
N TYR A 94 -2.59 -11.87 14.31
CA TYR A 94 -2.26 -12.27 12.94
C TYR A 94 -2.40 -13.79 12.79
N PRO A 95 -3.00 -14.30 11.72
CA PRO A 95 -3.72 -13.61 10.65
C PRO A 95 -5.11 -13.12 11.10
N GLY A 96 -5.48 -11.90 10.73
CA GLY A 96 -6.74 -11.29 11.13
C GLY A 96 -7.33 -10.36 10.06
N ALA A 97 -8.30 -9.55 10.47
CA ALA A 97 -8.94 -8.55 9.63
C ALA A 97 -9.08 -7.21 10.36
N LYS A 98 -9.12 -6.11 9.61
CA LYS A 98 -9.26 -4.75 10.14
C LYS A 98 -10.71 -4.26 10.14
N SER A 99 -11.43 -4.60 9.11
CA SER A 99 -12.85 -4.22 8.93
C SER A 99 -13.52 -5.17 7.96
N TYR A 100 -14.84 -5.14 7.94
CA TYR A 100 -15.64 -5.80 6.92
C TYR A 100 -16.76 -4.87 6.45
N ILE A 101 -17.25 -5.11 5.24
CA ILE A 101 -18.30 -4.34 4.59
C ILE A 101 -19.46 -5.30 4.35
N GLU A 102 -20.62 -4.99 4.90
CA GLU A 102 -21.83 -5.77 4.67
C GLU A 102 -22.37 -5.44 3.29
N LYS A 103 -22.58 -6.43 2.45
CA LYS A 103 -23.11 -6.24 1.10
C LYS A 103 -24.53 -5.65 1.11
N ALA A 104 -25.36 -6.08 2.06
CA ALA A 104 -26.77 -5.66 2.15
C ALA A 104 -26.92 -4.18 2.48
N THR A 105 -26.09 -3.63 3.37
CA THR A 105 -26.19 -2.26 3.87
C THR A 105 -25.11 -1.33 3.30
N GLY A 106 -24.04 -1.86 2.75
CA GLY A 106 -22.87 -1.09 2.33
C GLY A 106 -22.08 -0.47 3.50
N ILE A 107 -22.42 -0.83 4.74
CA ILE A 107 -21.79 -0.24 5.93
C ILE A 107 -20.46 -0.92 6.20
N THR A 108 -19.41 -0.11 6.37
CA THR A 108 -18.09 -0.58 6.80
C THR A 108 -18.02 -0.62 8.33
N ARG A 109 -17.80 -1.81 8.88
CA ARG A 109 -17.61 -2.00 10.32
C ARG A 109 -16.15 -2.27 10.64
N SER A 110 -15.57 -1.43 11.49
CA SER A 110 -14.18 -1.59 11.96
C SER A 110 -14.13 -2.54 13.15
N LEU A 111 -13.27 -3.56 13.07
CA LEU A 111 -13.07 -4.53 14.16
C LEU A 111 -12.27 -3.97 15.35
N ILE A 112 -11.70 -2.76 15.21
CA ILE A 112 -10.96 -2.09 16.29
C ILE A 112 -11.88 -1.75 17.48
N TYR A 113 -13.14 -1.39 17.17
CA TYR A 113 -14.13 -0.92 18.14
C TYR A 113 -15.08 -2.01 18.62
N ILE A 114 -14.97 -3.23 18.09
CA ILE A 114 -15.83 -4.35 18.47
C ILE A 114 -15.13 -5.15 19.57
N ALA A 115 -15.74 -5.24 20.73
CA ALA A 115 -15.18 -5.95 21.87
C ALA A 115 -15.20 -7.48 21.68
N ASP A 116 -16.27 -8.00 21.12
CA ASP A 116 -16.43 -9.42 20.83
C ASP A 116 -16.64 -9.68 19.34
N THR A 117 -15.62 -10.16 18.69
CA THR A 117 -15.61 -10.48 17.25
C THR A 117 -16.15 -11.88 16.94
N THR A 118 -16.43 -12.71 17.97
CA THR A 118 -16.90 -14.09 17.78
C THR A 118 -18.36 -14.16 17.37
N THR A 119 -19.14 -13.11 17.68
CA THR A 119 -20.57 -13.02 17.35
C THR A 119 -20.86 -12.62 15.91
N ILE A 120 -19.83 -12.23 15.17
CA ILE A 120 -20.00 -11.76 13.79
C ILE A 120 -20.17 -12.95 12.86
N THR A 121 -21.30 -12.96 12.14
CA THR A 121 -21.57 -13.93 11.07
C THR A 121 -21.43 -13.24 9.71
N LEU A 122 -20.57 -13.79 8.85
CA LEU A 122 -20.39 -13.32 7.48
C LEU A 122 -21.48 -13.90 6.57
N GLN A 123 -21.90 -13.08 5.61
CA GLN A 123 -22.80 -13.50 4.53
C GLN A 123 -22.04 -13.57 3.20
N LEU A 124 -22.56 -14.36 2.27
CA LEU A 124 -21.98 -14.46 0.93
C LEU A 124 -22.06 -13.12 0.19
N GLY A 125 -20.91 -12.66 -0.29
CA GLY A 125 -20.77 -11.39 -0.98
C GLY A 125 -20.38 -10.20 -0.10
N ASP A 126 -20.26 -10.38 1.20
CA ASP A 126 -19.60 -9.39 2.07
C ASP A 126 -18.14 -9.21 1.65
N THR A 127 -17.55 -8.07 1.97
CA THR A 127 -16.13 -7.83 1.69
C THR A 127 -15.36 -7.71 3.00
N VAL A 128 -14.34 -8.54 3.17
CA VAL A 128 -13.47 -8.51 4.36
C VAL A 128 -12.13 -7.88 4.01
N ASN A 129 -11.77 -6.81 4.71
CA ASN A 129 -10.44 -6.20 4.64
C ASN A 129 -9.50 -6.97 5.56
N ARG A 130 -8.95 -8.07 5.05
CA ARG A 130 -8.03 -8.94 5.79
C ARG A 130 -6.61 -8.40 5.82
N HIS A 131 -5.82 -8.83 6.79
CA HIS A 131 -4.38 -8.60 6.80
C HIS A 131 -3.71 -9.23 5.58
N LEU A 132 -2.52 -8.73 5.22
CA LEU A 132 -1.70 -9.39 4.19
C LEU A 132 -1.31 -10.79 4.66
N LEU A 133 -1.38 -11.73 3.73
CA LEU A 133 -0.98 -13.12 3.93
C LEU A 133 0.21 -13.49 3.05
N ASP A 134 0.86 -14.60 3.38
CA ASP A 134 1.90 -15.16 2.54
C ASP A 134 1.33 -15.52 1.16
N GLY A 135 2.05 -15.14 0.12
CA GLY A 135 1.64 -15.33 -1.27
C GLY A 135 0.83 -14.17 -1.88
N ASP A 136 0.41 -13.17 -1.10
CA ASP A 136 -0.23 -11.98 -1.65
C ASP A 136 0.71 -11.22 -2.59
N ILE A 137 0.13 -10.65 -3.63
CA ILE A 137 0.86 -9.91 -4.65
C ILE A 137 0.98 -8.45 -4.25
N VAL A 138 2.20 -7.93 -4.28
CA VAL A 138 2.49 -6.53 -3.96
C VAL A 138 3.45 -5.93 -4.99
N LEU A 139 3.28 -4.64 -5.26
CA LEU A 139 4.19 -3.88 -6.09
C LEU A 139 5.26 -3.23 -5.21
N PHE A 140 6.52 -3.46 -5.54
CA PHE A 140 7.66 -2.96 -4.79
C PHE A 140 8.48 -2.00 -5.64
N ASN A 141 8.90 -0.88 -5.05
CA ASN A 141 9.51 0.24 -5.78
C ASN A 141 10.67 0.86 -4.99
N ARG A 142 11.75 1.23 -5.68
CA ARG A 142 12.78 2.15 -5.20
C ARG A 142 12.80 3.42 -6.01
N GLN A 143 12.78 4.56 -5.36
CA GLN A 143 12.96 5.88 -5.98
C GLN A 143 14.45 6.26 -5.97
N PRO A 144 14.96 6.91 -7.04
CA PRO A 144 14.27 7.33 -8.27
C PRO A 144 14.00 6.16 -9.23
N SER A 145 12.76 6.11 -9.78
CA SER A 145 12.35 5.06 -10.72
C SER A 145 12.77 5.42 -12.14
N LEU A 146 14.01 5.09 -12.52
CA LEU A 146 14.60 5.48 -13.79
C LEU A 146 14.26 4.55 -14.96
N HIS A 147 13.87 3.32 -14.67
CA HIS A 147 13.51 2.30 -15.68
C HIS A 147 12.42 1.38 -15.13
N LYS A 148 11.86 0.54 -16.01
CA LYS A 148 10.74 -0.35 -15.67
C LYS A 148 11.05 -1.32 -14.52
N MET A 149 12.29 -1.78 -14.39
CA MET A 149 12.72 -2.70 -13.34
C MET A 149 12.87 -2.03 -11.96
N SER A 150 12.77 -0.72 -11.85
CA SER A 150 12.68 -0.02 -10.54
C SER A 150 11.35 -0.23 -9.83
N MET A 151 10.39 -0.86 -10.52
CA MET A 151 9.09 -1.27 -9.99
C MET A 151 8.83 -2.71 -10.42
N MET A 152 8.85 -3.65 -9.48
CA MET A 152 8.58 -5.07 -9.75
C MET A 152 7.60 -5.63 -8.75
N VAL A 153 6.97 -6.73 -9.14
CA VAL A 153 5.98 -7.43 -8.34
C VAL A 153 6.63 -8.59 -7.60
N HIS A 154 6.35 -8.66 -6.31
CA HIS A 154 6.80 -9.74 -5.44
C HIS A 154 5.63 -10.40 -4.72
N ARG A 155 5.85 -11.63 -4.26
CA ARG A 155 4.95 -12.35 -3.35
C ARG A 155 5.33 -12.05 -1.91
N VAL A 156 4.37 -11.69 -1.09
CA VAL A 156 4.57 -11.42 0.33
C VAL A 156 4.97 -12.68 1.07
N ARG A 157 5.97 -12.55 1.95
CA ARG A 157 6.30 -13.49 3.00
C ARG A 157 6.36 -12.74 4.32
N VAL A 158 5.39 -12.98 5.20
CA VAL A 158 5.31 -12.23 6.46
C VAL A 158 6.35 -12.73 7.46
N MET A 159 7.14 -11.81 7.99
CA MET A 159 8.25 -12.10 8.89
C MET A 159 8.19 -11.29 10.19
N PRO A 160 8.76 -11.80 11.29
CA PRO A 160 8.74 -11.11 12.59
C PRO A 160 9.71 -9.91 12.70
N HIS A 161 10.41 -9.58 11.62
CA HIS A 161 11.37 -8.47 11.56
C HIS A 161 10.68 -7.11 11.37
N ASN A 162 11.45 -6.03 11.45
CA ASN A 162 10.93 -4.66 11.27
C ASN A 162 11.34 -4.04 9.92
N THR A 163 12.17 -4.70 9.14
CA THR A 163 12.67 -4.25 7.83
C THR A 163 12.13 -5.11 6.70
N PHE A 164 12.03 -4.55 5.50
CA PHE A 164 11.79 -5.37 4.32
C PHE A 164 12.99 -6.26 4.05
N ARG A 165 12.73 -7.50 3.64
CA ARG A 165 13.75 -8.48 3.29
C ARG A 165 13.72 -8.76 1.81
N LEU A 166 14.90 -8.70 1.18
CA LEU A 166 15.08 -8.92 -0.26
C LEU A 166 16.15 -9.95 -0.52
N ASN A 167 15.94 -10.75 -1.57
CA ASN A 167 17.04 -11.54 -2.12
C ASN A 167 18.08 -10.61 -2.76
N MET A 168 19.36 -10.88 -2.56
CA MET A 168 20.45 -10.04 -3.05
C MET A 168 20.48 -9.92 -4.59
N SER A 169 19.96 -10.90 -5.32
CA SER A 169 19.92 -10.90 -6.78
C SER A 169 19.04 -9.78 -7.38
N VAL A 170 18.09 -9.24 -6.62
CA VAL A 170 17.20 -8.15 -7.08
C VAL A 170 17.75 -6.75 -6.79
N CYS A 171 18.89 -6.64 -6.11
CA CYS A 171 19.47 -5.33 -5.80
C CYS A 171 19.87 -4.55 -7.05
N ASN A 172 20.45 -5.21 -8.05
CA ASN A 172 20.86 -4.55 -9.30
C ASN A 172 19.69 -3.92 -10.07
N PRO A 173 18.57 -4.62 -10.33
CA PRO A 173 17.40 -4.02 -10.96
C PRO A 173 16.87 -2.79 -10.23
N TYR A 174 16.84 -2.81 -8.91
CA TYR A 174 16.40 -1.67 -8.11
C TYR A 174 17.46 -0.59 -7.93
N ASN A 175 18.71 -0.87 -8.32
CA ASN A 175 19.88 -0.04 -7.98
C ASN A 175 19.91 0.27 -6.48
N ALA A 176 19.68 -0.77 -5.66
CA ALA A 176 19.57 -0.67 -4.22
C ALA A 176 20.80 -1.26 -3.53
N ASP A 177 21.18 -0.66 -2.42
CA ASP A 177 22.18 -1.18 -1.49
C ASP A 177 21.62 -1.22 -0.06
N PHE A 178 22.34 -1.84 0.84
CA PHE A 178 21.87 -2.06 2.22
C PHE A 178 22.57 -1.13 3.22
N ASP A 179 22.92 0.07 2.79
CA ASP A 179 23.55 1.10 3.60
C ASP A 179 22.53 1.99 4.38
N GLY A 180 21.26 1.65 4.32
CA GLY A 180 20.16 2.40 4.91
C GLY A 180 19.07 2.82 3.90
N ASP A 181 19.12 2.28 2.69
CA ASP A 181 18.10 2.50 1.66
C ASP A 181 16.71 2.13 2.16
N GLU A 182 15.74 2.98 1.80
CA GLU A 182 14.32 2.74 2.02
C GLU A 182 13.61 2.48 0.70
N MET A 183 12.69 1.54 0.72
CA MET A 183 11.86 1.21 -0.43
C MET A 183 10.37 1.26 -0.10
N ASN A 184 9.55 1.40 -1.13
CA ASN A 184 8.11 1.54 -1.00
C ASN A 184 7.40 0.27 -1.50
N MET A 185 6.38 -0.15 -0.74
CA MET A 185 5.51 -1.27 -1.09
C MET A 185 4.09 -0.75 -1.30
N HIS A 186 3.41 -1.19 -2.35
CA HIS A 186 2.03 -0.86 -2.66
C HIS A 186 1.20 -2.13 -2.72
N VAL A 187 0.06 -2.14 -2.05
CA VAL A 187 -0.87 -3.27 -2.02
C VAL A 187 -2.04 -2.99 -2.97
N PRO A 188 -2.20 -3.77 -4.05
CA PRO A 188 -3.34 -3.63 -4.93
C PRO A 188 -4.63 -3.92 -4.16
N GLN A 189 -5.69 -3.18 -4.43
CA GLN A 189 -6.97 -3.28 -3.73
C GLN A 189 -8.04 -4.03 -4.52
N SER A 190 -7.63 -4.76 -5.56
CA SER A 190 -8.51 -5.58 -6.38
C SER A 190 -7.77 -6.82 -6.88
N ILE A 191 -8.47 -7.93 -6.94
CA ILE A 191 -7.94 -9.19 -7.51
C ILE A 191 -7.54 -8.99 -8.97
N ILE A 192 -8.34 -8.24 -9.74
CA ILE A 192 -8.06 -7.95 -11.16
C ILE A 192 -6.73 -7.20 -11.26
N THR A 193 -6.54 -6.14 -10.48
CA THR A 193 -5.29 -5.38 -10.46
C THR A 193 -4.11 -6.24 -10.01
N ALA A 194 -4.29 -7.09 -9.00
CA ALA A 194 -3.23 -7.98 -8.54
C ALA A 194 -2.79 -8.96 -9.64
N MET A 195 -3.73 -9.51 -10.41
CA MET A 195 -3.42 -10.39 -11.53
C MET A 195 -2.76 -9.65 -12.69
N GLU A 196 -3.24 -8.46 -13.02
CA GLU A 196 -2.66 -7.62 -14.07
C GLU A 196 -1.19 -7.31 -13.76
N ILE A 197 -0.88 -6.77 -12.58
CA ILE A 197 0.50 -6.45 -12.21
C ILE A 197 1.38 -7.69 -12.13
N LYS A 198 0.84 -8.83 -11.71
CA LYS A 198 1.55 -10.10 -11.69
C LYS A 198 2.03 -10.50 -13.10
N HIS A 199 1.21 -10.32 -14.13
CA HIS A 199 1.58 -10.68 -15.51
C HIS A 199 2.47 -9.64 -16.18
N LEU A 200 2.34 -8.36 -15.82
CA LEU A 200 3.08 -7.28 -16.49
C LEU A 200 4.43 -6.97 -15.85
N ALA A 201 4.56 -7.15 -14.54
CA ALA A 201 5.71 -6.66 -13.77
C ALA A 201 6.32 -7.71 -12.81
N SER A 202 6.04 -8.99 -13.01
CA SER A 202 6.68 -10.07 -12.25
C SER A 202 8.19 -10.07 -12.46
N VAL A 203 8.93 -10.50 -11.43
CA VAL A 203 10.39 -10.70 -11.50
C VAL A 203 10.77 -11.85 -12.44
N ASN A 204 9.88 -12.82 -12.62
CA ASN A 204 10.01 -13.99 -13.51
C ASN A 204 9.28 -13.79 -14.82
#